data_faec804fbba04e0c076018d2927adfa9
#
_entry.id   faec804fbba04e0c076018d2927adfa9
#
_cell.length_a   1.000
_cell.length_b   1.000
_cell.length_c   1.000
_cell.angle_alpha   90.00
_cell.angle_beta   90.00
_cell.angle_gamma   90.00
#
_symmetry.space_group_name_H-M   'P 1'
#
loop_
_entity.id
_entity.type
_entity.pdbx_description
1 polymer ?
#
loop_
_entity_poly.entity_id
_entity_poly.type
_entity_poly.pdbx_seq_one_letter_code
_entity_poly.pdbx_strand_id
1 'polypeptide(L)'
;MNLSKSIKSNPLAYIAMKSKANPKKISMYKKIYLRIKNLELIDKDKYLAIHDDCKTQDMDVNLHYLYYGVKDDLATQQSYITDVFNLEFYKGKYDVENPVFDYVLEGFFKNNQINVFDSRYVNTLETPIFNQYYGGQNDKLLSEVKDNCYITDKRILIPYIQLEKPIYSDKIRIGVFTNDPFENLAPCPYIRLHGPFNQLSKSDKYTFFMYGMDSYVMMDIDNILRSKLFDIVVVQRILPFLDLLLARCKKHGIKVVYETDDDLLGVEKNSPSFEYVDSVRSQITNFIDNADAVTVTTPNLASKFDSDKTMIIHNYYVNTVFDVKKDIKRGGKLKLGYYGTLTHSKDLFLIKDVILKLKKKYDFDFEVIGGFNADDNICEDWYDAVELPSNNMCFEVFMPWLSKVANWDVALVPLENSKFNLGKSELKYIELAVLGIPGVYSDMPVYNGVVKDGVNGLLAKDTEEWVLKIEELLLDLSLRESIRKNALEDVLKNYSLDDVVSMWDELFSKLI
;
A
#
# COMPACT_ATOMS: atom_id res chain seq x y z
N MET A 1 50.44 28.08 -13.69
CA MET A 1 51.05 26.93 -13.04
C MET A 1 50.32 25.68 -13.51
N ASN A 2 50.92 24.90 -14.43
CA ASN A 2 50.33 23.66 -14.90
C ASN A 2 50.37 22.63 -13.76
N LEU A 3 49.24 22.40 -13.16
CA LEU A 3 49.08 21.35 -12.14
C LEU A 3 49.38 19.99 -12.76
N SER A 4 50.18 19.17 -12.09
CA SER A 4 50.44 17.81 -12.57
C SER A 4 49.12 17.04 -12.67
N LYS A 5 48.99 16.20 -13.70
CA LYS A 5 47.78 15.35 -13.88
C LYS A 5 47.42 14.59 -12.60
N SER A 6 48.41 14.16 -11.83
CA SER A 6 48.22 13.41 -10.59
C SER A 6 47.47 14.16 -9.47
N ILE A 7 47.52 15.50 -9.46
CA ILE A 7 46.78 16.31 -8.47
C ILE A 7 45.32 16.51 -8.92
N LYS A 8 45.09 16.64 -10.24
CA LYS A 8 43.75 16.83 -10.78
C LYS A 8 42.89 15.55 -10.70
N SER A 9 43.53 14.39 -10.82
CA SER A 9 42.86 13.09 -10.68
C SER A 9 42.67 12.63 -9.22
N ASN A 10 43.23 13.34 -8.23
CA ASN A 10 43.00 13.07 -6.82
C ASN A 10 42.12 14.16 -6.18
N PRO A 11 40.81 13.89 -5.98
CA PRO A 11 39.87 14.88 -5.49
C PRO A 11 40.29 15.53 -4.17
N LEU A 12 40.80 14.76 -3.22
CA LEU A 12 41.19 15.27 -1.91
C LEU A 12 42.43 16.18 -1.96
N ALA A 13 43.40 15.83 -2.79
CA ALA A 13 44.59 16.66 -3.02
C ALA A 13 44.21 17.97 -3.73
N TYR A 14 43.30 17.91 -4.70
CA TYR A 14 42.81 19.10 -5.40
C TYR A 14 42.02 20.03 -4.47
N ILE A 15 41.11 19.48 -3.63
CA ILE A 15 40.40 20.26 -2.62
C ILE A 15 41.33 20.94 -1.63
N ALA A 16 42.34 20.23 -1.13
CA ALA A 16 43.30 20.78 -0.19
C ALA A 16 44.07 21.97 -0.82
N MET A 17 44.52 21.80 -2.06
CA MET A 17 45.22 22.84 -2.80
C MET A 17 44.33 24.07 -3.07
N LYS A 18 43.14 23.88 -3.63
CA LYS A 18 42.20 24.98 -3.93
C LYS A 18 41.72 25.71 -2.67
N SER A 19 41.67 25.03 -1.55
CA SER A 19 41.32 25.61 -0.25
C SER A 19 42.51 26.34 0.42
N LYS A 20 43.67 26.47 -0.25
CA LYS A 20 44.90 27.06 0.29
C LYS A 20 45.28 26.47 1.65
N ALA A 21 45.15 25.16 1.79
CA ALA A 21 45.39 24.39 3.00
C ALA A 21 44.60 24.83 4.25
N ASN A 22 43.49 25.58 4.08
CA ASN A 22 42.61 25.96 5.19
C ASN A 22 41.78 24.75 5.67
N PRO A 23 41.97 24.25 6.91
CA PRO A 23 41.34 23.02 7.38
C PRO A 23 39.80 23.07 7.35
N LYS A 24 39.18 24.21 7.68
CA LYS A 24 37.70 24.36 7.66
C LYS A 24 37.17 24.28 6.22
N LYS A 25 37.81 24.95 5.27
CA LYS A 25 37.43 24.88 3.84
C LYS A 25 37.65 23.48 3.27
N ILE A 26 38.76 22.83 3.60
CA ILE A 26 39.03 21.45 3.18
C ILE A 26 37.95 20.53 3.67
N SER A 27 37.61 20.60 4.96
CA SER A 27 36.57 19.77 5.55
C SER A 27 35.19 20.00 4.88
N MET A 28 34.83 21.26 4.63
CA MET A 28 33.58 21.65 3.98
C MET A 28 33.50 21.10 2.54
N TYR A 29 34.49 21.43 1.70
CA TYR A 29 34.48 20.98 0.29
C TYR A 29 34.60 19.46 0.14
N LYS A 30 35.31 18.79 1.04
CA LYS A 30 35.35 17.32 1.07
C LYS A 30 33.95 16.74 1.34
N LYS A 31 33.20 17.30 2.29
CA LYS A 31 31.83 16.85 2.58
C LYS A 31 30.91 17.07 1.38
N ILE A 32 30.98 18.23 0.75
CA ILE A 32 30.19 18.56 -0.44
C ILE A 32 30.50 17.58 -1.58
N TYR A 33 31.78 17.40 -1.90
CA TYR A 33 32.23 16.47 -2.93
C TYR A 33 31.72 15.05 -2.71
N LEU A 34 31.90 14.53 -1.51
CA LEU A 34 31.46 13.18 -1.18
C LEU A 34 29.94 13.04 -1.27
N ARG A 35 29.20 14.08 -0.94
CA ARG A 35 27.74 14.08 -1.04
C ARG A 35 27.25 14.07 -2.48
N ILE A 36 27.80 14.96 -3.32
CA ILE A 36 27.49 14.98 -4.75
C ILE A 36 27.72 13.59 -5.35
N LYS A 37 28.89 13.00 -5.04
CA LYS A 37 29.30 11.68 -5.53
C LYS A 37 28.41 10.56 -5.02
N ASN A 38 28.17 10.49 -3.71
CA ASN A 38 27.40 9.38 -3.11
C ASN A 38 25.92 9.42 -3.46
N LEU A 39 25.36 10.61 -3.66
CA LEU A 39 24.00 10.79 -4.13
C LEU A 39 23.85 10.67 -5.65
N GLU A 40 24.98 10.49 -6.37
CA GLU A 40 25.00 10.40 -7.85
C GLU A 40 24.22 11.55 -8.50
N LEU A 41 24.40 12.77 -7.98
CA LEU A 41 23.63 13.93 -8.44
C LEU A 41 23.96 14.33 -9.88
N ILE A 42 25.11 13.91 -10.41
CA ILE A 42 25.60 14.29 -11.74
C ILE A 42 25.54 13.08 -12.69
N ASP A 43 24.80 13.20 -13.77
CA ASP A 43 24.86 12.28 -14.89
C ASP A 43 26.19 12.48 -15.62
N LYS A 44 27.10 11.53 -15.48
CA LYS A 44 28.47 11.64 -15.96
C LYS A 44 28.54 11.85 -17.47
N ASP A 45 27.75 11.13 -18.24
CA ASP A 45 27.82 11.16 -19.70
C ASP A 45 27.25 12.47 -20.24
N LYS A 46 26.14 12.91 -19.71
CA LYS A 46 25.52 14.21 -20.03
C LYS A 46 26.42 15.37 -19.63
N TYR A 47 27.03 15.28 -18.43
CA TYR A 47 27.97 16.32 -17.96
C TYR A 47 29.20 16.46 -18.86
N LEU A 48 29.81 15.32 -19.22
CA LEU A 48 30.97 15.30 -20.09
C LEU A 48 30.67 15.71 -21.55
N ALA A 49 29.42 15.64 -21.98
CA ALA A 49 28.99 16.14 -23.28
C ALA A 49 28.98 17.69 -23.34
N ILE A 50 28.81 18.35 -22.19
CA ILE A 50 28.76 19.82 -22.07
C ILE A 50 30.13 20.37 -21.66
N HIS A 51 30.84 19.67 -20.77
CA HIS A 51 32.12 20.08 -20.19
C HIS A 51 33.28 19.26 -20.73
N ASP A 52 33.68 19.53 -21.98
CA ASP A 52 34.80 18.83 -22.63
C ASP A 52 36.17 19.12 -21.93
N ASP A 53 36.27 20.25 -21.25
CA ASP A 53 37.42 20.60 -20.43
C ASP A 53 37.62 19.68 -19.21
N CYS A 54 36.55 19.09 -18.69
CA CYS A 54 36.60 18.05 -17.65
C CYS A 54 37.35 16.81 -18.18
N LYS A 55 36.98 16.37 -19.39
CA LYS A 55 37.65 15.25 -20.09
C LYS A 55 39.15 15.55 -20.35
N THR A 56 39.43 16.70 -20.95
CA THR A 56 40.79 17.09 -21.35
C THR A 56 41.72 17.25 -20.14
N GLN A 57 41.14 17.62 -18.99
CA GLN A 57 41.89 17.76 -17.75
C GLN A 57 42.01 16.46 -16.94
N ASP A 58 41.37 15.38 -17.37
CA ASP A 58 41.30 14.09 -16.65
C ASP A 58 40.85 14.28 -15.19
N MET A 59 39.81 15.06 -15.02
CA MET A 59 39.27 15.45 -13.71
C MET A 59 38.05 14.62 -13.34
N ASP A 60 37.91 14.30 -12.07
CA ASP A 60 36.65 13.66 -11.55
C ASP A 60 35.47 14.58 -11.80
N VAL A 61 34.39 14.03 -12.35
CA VAL A 61 33.16 14.78 -12.73
C VAL A 61 32.55 15.54 -11.57
N ASN A 62 32.43 14.91 -10.41
CA ASN A 62 31.84 15.54 -9.22
C ASN A 62 32.73 16.66 -8.67
N LEU A 63 34.04 16.48 -8.82
CA LEU A 63 35.01 17.51 -8.46
C LEU A 63 35.00 18.69 -9.44
N HIS A 64 34.90 18.41 -10.74
CA HIS A 64 34.79 19.45 -11.76
C HIS A 64 33.48 20.24 -11.56
N TYR A 65 32.36 19.56 -11.35
CA TYR A 65 31.09 20.22 -11.04
C TYR A 65 31.22 21.15 -9.82
N LEU A 66 31.80 20.69 -8.73
CA LEU A 66 31.95 21.46 -7.49
C LEU A 66 32.66 22.82 -7.69
N TYR A 67 33.57 22.90 -8.60
CA TYR A 67 34.39 24.12 -8.82
C TYR A 67 33.99 24.94 -10.05
N TYR A 68 33.36 24.28 -11.03
CA TYR A 68 33.02 24.88 -12.33
C TYR A 68 31.56 24.75 -12.68
N GLY A 69 31.01 23.55 -12.79
CA GLY A 69 29.62 23.32 -13.20
C GLY A 69 28.58 23.91 -12.24
N VAL A 70 28.91 24.08 -10.96
CA VAL A 70 28.04 24.77 -10.00
C VAL A 70 27.72 26.22 -10.42
N LYS A 71 28.46 26.79 -11.35
CA LYS A 71 28.28 28.16 -11.87
C LYS A 71 27.49 28.21 -13.17
N ASP A 72 27.13 27.05 -13.71
CA ASP A 72 26.27 26.99 -14.87
C ASP A 72 24.90 27.56 -14.57
N ASP A 73 24.23 28.07 -15.56
CA ASP A 73 22.82 28.45 -15.40
C ASP A 73 21.92 27.25 -15.08
N LEU A 74 20.73 27.54 -14.57
CA LEU A 74 19.85 26.51 -14.06
C LEU A 74 19.40 25.52 -15.15
N ALA A 75 19.16 26.00 -16.38
CA ALA A 75 18.76 25.16 -17.50
C ALA A 75 19.89 24.21 -17.92
N THR A 76 21.11 24.70 -17.94
CA THR A 76 22.30 23.88 -18.20
C THR A 76 22.48 22.84 -17.11
N GLN A 77 22.39 23.22 -15.83
CA GLN A 77 22.44 22.27 -14.73
C GLN A 77 21.36 21.20 -14.81
N GLN A 78 20.10 21.59 -15.14
CA GLN A 78 18.99 20.63 -15.28
C GLN A 78 19.26 19.55 -16.34
N SER A 79 20.07 19.83 -17.33
CA SER A 79 20.39 18.88 -18.40
C SER A 79 21.27 17.71 -17.97
N TYR A 80 22.07 17.86 -16.92
CA TYR A 80 23.00 16.84 -16.42
C TYR A 80 22.83 16.48 -14.94
N ILE A 81 22.03 17.24 -14.18
CA ILE A 81 21.61 16.79 -12.85
C ILE A 81 20.69 15.59 -13.02
N THR A 82 20.90 14.56 -12.21
CA THR A 82 20.07 13.35 -12.26
C THR A 82 18.66 13.63 -11.72
N ASP A 83 17.69 12.81 -12.09
CA ASP A 83 16.29 12.95 -11.65
C ASP A 83 16.12 12.81 -10.12
N VAL A 84 17.17 12.40 -9.41
CA VAL A 84 17.19 12.38 -7.93
C VAL A 84 16.98 13.78 -7.37
N PHE A 85 17.47 14.84 -8.07
CA PHE A 85 17.39 16.20 -7.60
C PHE A 85 16.64 17.10 -8.60
N ASN A 86 15.48 17.61 -8.22
CA ASN A 86 14.73 18.55 -9.02
C ASN A 86 15.12 20.00 -8.67
N LEU A 87 15.89 20.61 -9.53
CA LEU A 87 16.42 21.97 -9.36
C LEU A 87 15.33 23.02 -9.22
N GLU A 88 14.33 22.98 -10.09
CA GLU A 88 13.19 23.91 -10.11
C GLU A 88 12.38 23.83 -8.82
N PHE A 89 12.04 22.58 -8.41
CA PHE A 89 11.32 22.33 -7.17
C PHE A 89 12.10 22.85 -5.96
N TYR A 90 13.40 22.53 -5.87
CA TYR A 90 14.21 22.93 -4.72
C TYR A 90 14.36 24.44 -4.64
N LYS A 91 14.68 25.07 -5.78
CA LYS A 91 14.80 26.54 -5.87
C LYS A 91 13.52 27.24 -5.48
N GLY A 92 12.38 26.80 -6.02
CA GLY A 92 11.07 27.40 -5.72
C GLY A 92 10.63 27.23 -4.26
N LYS A 93 11.02 26.08 -3.64
CA LYS A 93 10.62 25.79 -2.26
C LYS A 93 11.47 26.51 -1.22
N TYR A 94 12.78 26.68 -1.46
CA TYR A 94 13.73 27.17 -0.47
C TYR A 94 14.33 28.53 -0.81
N ASP A 95 13.95 29.12 -1.94
CA ASP A 95 14.39 30.43 -2.42
C ASP A 95 15.92 30.60 -2.40
N VAL A 96 16.62 29.65 -3.00
CA VAL A 96 18.08 29.59 -3.02
C VAL A 96 18.61 29.86 -4.43
N GLU A 97 19.75 30.54 -4.52
CA GLU A 97 20.38 30.86 -5.81
C GLU A 97 21.01 29.62 -6.46
N ASN A 98 21.62 28.77 -5.65
CA ASN A 98 22.31 27.56 -6.12
C ASN A 98 21.78 26.31 -5.41
N PRO A 99 20.75 25.64 -5.98
CA PRO A 99 20.03 24.56 -5.34
C PRO A 99 20.90 23.39 -4.89
N VAL A 100 21.75 22.86 -5.78
CA VAL A 100 22.59 21.69 -5.45
C VAL A 100 23.60 22.02 -4.37
N PHE A 101 24.22 23.19 -4.46
CA PHE A 101 25.24 23.60 -3.49
C PHE A 101 24.62 23.86 -2.11
N ASP A 102 23.50 24.55 -2.06
CA ASP A 102 22.74 24.76 -0.82
C ASP A 102 22.37 23.44 -0.18
N TYR A 103 21.79 22.54 -0.99
CA TYR A 103 21.38 21.24 -0.50
C TYR A 103 22.54 20.42 0.10
N VAL A 104 23.63 20.25 -0.63
CA VAL A 104 24.75 19.42 -0.15
C VAL A 104 25.50 20.05 1.01
N LEU A 105 25.40 21.35 1.19
CA LEU A 105 26.06 22.07 2.28
C LEU A 105 25.18 22.12 3.55
N GLU A 106 23.95 22.53 3.43
CA GLU A 106 23.04 22.81 4.55
C GLU A 106 21.71 22.07 4.47
N GLY A 107 21.07 22.10 3.30
CA GLY A 107 19.71 21.59 3.12
C GLY A 107 19.56 20.12 3.46
N PHE A 108 20.58 19.35 3.20
CA PHE A 108 20.66 17.95 3.58
C PHE A 108 20.49 17.75 5.10
N PHE A 109 21.17 18.56 5.92
CA PHE A 109 21.05 18.49 7.39
C PHE A 109 19.79 19.13 7.93
N LYS A 110 19.18 20.03 7.16
CA LYS A 110 17.89 20.65 7.46
C LYS A 110 16.72 19.81 6.97
N ASN A 111 17.02 18.66 6.34
CA ASN A 111 16.03 17.78 5.76
C ASN A 111 15.21 18.43 4.64
N ASN A 112 15.83 19.31 3.87
CA ASN A 112 15.20 19.92 2.72
C ASN A 112 14.88 18.85 1.67
N GLN A 113 13.67 18.85 1.17
CA GLN A 113 13.26 17.95 0.08
C GLN A 113 13.96 18.34 -1.23
N ILE A 114 14.44 17.35 -1.99
CA ILE A 114 15.11 17.56 -3.28
C ILE A 114 14.21 17.37 -4.49
N ASN A 115 13.03 16.81 -4.29
CA ASN A 115 11.97 16.70 -5.27
C ASN A 115 10.65 16.45 -4.53
N VAL A 116 9.53 16.39 -5.25
CA VAL A 116 8.21 16.13 -4.66
C VAL A 116 8.07 14.74 -4.01
N PHE A 117 9.02 13.85 -4.31
CA PHE A 117 9.05 12.48 -3.80
C PHE A 117 10.07 12.30 -2.68
N ASP A 118 10.91 13.31 -2.46
CA ASP A 118 11.98 13.18 -1.49
C ASP A 118 11.44 13.15 -0.09
N SER A 119 11.68 12.04 0.51
CA SER A 119 11.57 11.97 1.94
C SER A 119 12.58 10.96 2.44
N ARG A 120 13.58 11.51 3.07
CA ARG A 120 14.76 10.81 3.55
C ARG A 120 14.56 10.14 4.88
N TYR A 121 13.35 10.21 5.40
CA TYR A 121 13.01 9.69 6.71
C TYR A 121 12.17 8.45 6.56
N VAL A 122 12.70 7.36 7.05
CA VAL A 122 11.93 6.13 7.18
C VAL A 122 11.74 5.86 8.65
N ASN A 123 10.52 5.97 9.10
CA ASN A 123 10.13 5.64 10.46
C ASN A 123 9.88 4.12 10.58
N THR A 124 10.69 3.33 9.87
CA THR A 124 10.51 1.88 9.71
C THR A 124 10.71 1.11 11.00
N LEU A 125 11.65 1.59 11.83
CA LEU A 125 12.01 0.89 13.07
C LEU A 125 10.97 1.04 14.18
N GLU A 126 10.03 1.96 14.01
CA GLU A 126 8.97 2.24 14.98
C GLU A 126 7.60 1.77 14.52
N THR A 127 7.48 1.26 13.30
CA THR A 127 6.20 0.76 12.82
C THR A 127 5.87 -0.58 13.49
N PRO A 128 4.60 -0.83 13.84
CA PRO A 128 4.20 -2.12 14.41
C PRO A 128 4.62 -3.32 13.55
N ILE A 129 4.52 -3.20 12.23
CA ILE A 129 4.92 -4.25 11.31
C ILE A 129 6.43 -4.48 11.34
N PHE A 130 7.22 -3.43 11.35
CA PHE A 130 8.66 -3.61 11.47
C PHE A 130 9.01 -4.39 12.74
N ASN A 131 8.47 -3.98 13.88
CA ASN A 131 8.68 -4.68 15.15
C ASN A 131 8.18 -6.12 15.11
N GLN A 132 7.06 -6.37 14.43
CA GLN A 132 6.50 -7.69 14.28
C GLN A 132 7.38 -8.62 13.43
N TYR A 133 7.92 -8.12 12.33
CA TYR A 133 8.74 -8.93 11.42
C TYR A 133 10.18 -9.12 11.87
N TYR A 134 10.74 -8.15 12.57
CA TYR A 134 12.14 -8.21 12.99
C TYR A 134 12.34 -8.67 14.44
N GLY A 135 11.31 -8.61 15.29
CA GLY A 135 11.41 -9.04 16.69
C GLY A 135 12.69 -8.56 17.38
N GLY A 136 13.35 -9.39 18.13
CA GLY A 136 14.60 -9.06 18.83
C GLY A 136 15.83 -8.75 17.97
N GLN A 137 15.68 -8.67 16.64
CA GLN A 137 16.74 -8.25 15.72
C GLN A 137 16.76 -6.75 15.47
N ASN A 138 15.75 -6.02 15.96
CA ASN A 138 15.65 -4.57 15.78
C ASN A 138 16.88 -3.83 16.29
N ASP A 139 17.43 -4.24 17.43
CA ASP A 139 18.60 -3.58 18.04
C ASP A 139 19.84 -3.70 17.16
N LYS A 140 20.01 -4.86 16.51
CA LYS A 140 21.14 -5.06 15.59
C LYS A 140 20.96 -4.21 14.34
N LEU A 141 19.78 -4.22 13.73
CA LEU A 141 19.47 -3.40 12.56
C LEU A 141 19.61 -1.91 12.90
N LEU A 142 19.07 -1.49 14.06
CA LEU A 142 19.17 -0.13 14.53
C LEU A 142 20.62 0.31 14.76
N SER A 143 21.47 -0.57 15.31
CA SER A 143 22.89 -0.33 15.49
C SER A 143 23.60 -0.10 14.15
N GLU A 144 23.41 -1.01 13.17
CA GLU A 144 24.04 -0.89 11.86
C GLU A 144 23.52 0.33 11.08
N VAL A 145 22.25 0.66 11.23
CA VAL A 145 21.67 1.88 10.65
C VAL A 145 22.27 3.13 11.28
N LYS A 146 22.46 3.16 12.60
CA LYS A 146 23.08 4.27 13.32
C LYS A 146 24.50 4.55 12.87
N ASP A 147 25.28 3.51 12.59
CA ASP A 147 26.66 3.64 12.13
C ASP A 147 26.75 4.22 10.73
N ASN A 148 25.71 4.06 9.90
CA ASN A 148 25.69 4.45 8.50
C ASN A 148 24.73 5.59 8.17
N CYS A 149 23.87 6.02 9.10
CA CYS A 149 22.82 7.02 8.89
C CYS A 149 22.80 8.12 9.94
N TYR A 150 22.22 9.26 9.56
CA TYR A 150 21.84 10.29 10.51
C TYR A 150 20.48 9.95 11.12
N ILE A 151 20.42 9.92 12.45
CA ILE A 151 19.19 9.76 13.20
C ILE A 151 18.81 11.09 13.81
N THR A 152 17.64 11.59 13.52
CA THR A 152 17.03 12.75 14.18
C THR A 152 15.65 12.36 14.66
N ASP A 153 15.36 12.55 15.93
CA ASP A 153 14.03 12.38 16.53
C ASP A 153 13.30 11.10 16.11
N LYS A 154 13.82 9.94 16.29
CA LYS A 154 13.15 8.69 15.90
C LYS A 154 13.01 8.47 14.39
N ARG A 155 13.60 9.32 13.55
CA ARG A 155 13.65 9.16 12.09
C ARG A 155 15.05 8.79 11.66
N ILE A 156 15.14 7.94 10.66
CA ILE A 156 16.40 7.48 10.08
C ILE A 156 16.53 8.08 8.71
N LEU A 157 17.64 8.78 8.51
CA LEU A 157 18.00 9.31 7.21
C LEU A 157 18.74 8.22 6.44
N ILE A 158 18.06 7.59 5.48
CA ILE A 158 18.61 6.45 4.72
C ILE A 158 19.60 6.79 3.59
N PRO A 159 19.81 8.03 3.11
CA PRO A 159 20.69 8.29 1.96
C PRO A 159 22.13 7.79 2.09
N TYR A 160 22.53 7.30 3.25
CA TYR A 160 23.89 6.81 3.52
C TYR A 160 24.01 5.32 3.77
N ILE A 161 22.94 4.58 3.76
CA ILE A 161 23.04 3.13 3.87
C ILE A 161 23.49 2.59 2.50
N GLN A 162 24.78 2.65 2.24
CA GLN A 162 25.40 1.58 1.50
C GLN A 162 25.50 0.40 2.48
N LEU A 163 24.46 -0.34 2.60
CA LEU A 163 24.55 -1.68 3.17
C LEU A 163 25.34 -2.49 2.16
N GLU A 164 26.68 -2.51 2.28
CA GLU A 164 27.57 -3.33 1.43
C GLU A 164 27.18 -4.81 1.50
N LYS A 165 26.55 -5.22 2.60
CA LYS A 165 25.82 -6.47 2.75
C LYS A 165 24.60 -6.20 3.62
N PRO A 166 23.39 -6.49 3.13
CA PRO A 166 22.21 -6.42 3.97
C PRO A 166 22.38 -7.35 5.17
N ILE A 167 21.92 -6.92 6.32
CA ILE A 167 21.92 -7.68 7.59
C ILE A 167 21.33 -9.08 7.41
N TYR A 168 20.50 -9.25 6.38
CA TYR A 168 19.79 -10.48 6.01
C TYR A 168 20.13 -10.90 4.58
N SER A 169 21.45 -11.05 4.26
CA SER A 169 21.92 -11.40 2.91
C SER A 169 21.33 -12.68 2.35
N ASP A 170 20.89 -13.58 3.21
CA ASP A 170 20.37 -14.90 2.85
C ASP A 170 18.84 -14.90 2.71
N LYS A 171 18.15 -13.82 3.07
CA LYS A 171 16.69 -13.70 2.94
C LYS A 171 16.28 -12.84 1.76
N ILE A 172 15.19 -13.21 1.12
CA ILE A 172 14.53 -12.38 0.09
C ILE A 172 13.87 -11.18 0.80
N ARG A 173 14.20 -9.98 0.39
CA ARG A 173 13.76 -8.73 1.00
C ARG A 173 12.64 -8.11 0.19
N ILE A 174 11.51 -7.90 0.83
CA ILE A 174 10.29 -7.46 0.16
C ILE A 174 9.86 -6.11 0.75
N GLY A 175 9.90 -5.06 -0.09
CA GLY A 175 9.30 -3.76 0.22
C GLY A 175 7.81 -3.78 -0.12
N VAL A 176 6.96 -3.40 0.81
CA VAL A 176 5.50 -3.42 0.65
C VAL A 176 4.96 -2.02 0.86
N PHE A 177 4.25 -1.51 -0.14
CA PHE A 177 3.68 -0.17 -0.11
C PHE A 177 2.16 -0.21 -0.25
N THR A 178 1.47 0.38 0.71
CA THR A 178 0.02 0.48 0.73
C THR A 178 -0.46 1.92 0.81
N ASN A 179 -1.64 2.17 0.27
CA ASN A 179 -2.29 3.48 0.27
C ASN A 179 -2.78 3.93 1.65
N ASP A 180 -2.97 3.00 2.57
CA ASP A 180 -3.51 3.30 3.89
C ASP A 180 -2.43 3.76 4.87
N PRO A 181 -2.79 4.63 5.85
CA PRO A 181 -1.90 4.96 6.95
C PRO A 181 -1.54 3.70 7.73
N PHE A 182 -0.27 3.57 8.08
CA PHE A 182 0.22 2.35 8.71
C PHE A 182 -0.32 2.13 10.13
N GLU A 183 -0.61 3.19 10.85
CA GLU A 183 -1.12 3.12 12.22
C GLU A 183 -2.55 2.61 12.31
N ASN A 184 -3.29 2.62 11.20
CA ASN A 184 -4.69 2.23 11.12
C ASN A 184 -4.95 1.43 9.84
N LEU A 185 -4.45 0.19 9.79
CA LEU A 185 -4.63 -0.66 8.61
C LEU A 185 -6.11 -0.96 8.36
N ALA A 186 -6.61 -0.49 7.25
CA ALA A 186 -7.92 -0.84 6.74
C ALA A 186 -8.00 -2.33 6.37
N PRO A 187 -9.19 -2.89 6.14
CA PRO A 187 -9.36 -4.32 5.83
C PRO A 187 -8.45 -4.82 4.70
N CYS A 188 -8.35 -4.07 3.61
CA CYS A 188 -7.61 -4.53 2.44
C CYS A 188 -6.11 -4.75 2.72
N PRO A 189 -5.31 -3.77 3.16
CA PRO A 189 -3.90 -4.02 3.47
C PRO A 189 -3.72 -5.01 4.60
N TYR A 190 -4.64 -5.06 5.57
CA TYR A 190 -4.56 -6.02 6.66
C TYR A 190 -4.70 -7.47 6.15
N ILE A 191 -5.77 -7.75 5.40
CA ILE A 191 -6.08 -9.09 4.91
C ILE A 191 -5.14 -9.49 3.79
N ARG A 192 -4.91 -8.59 2.83
CA ARG A 192 -4.16 -8.91 1.62
C ARG A 192 -2.66 -9.03 1.82
N LEU A 193 -2.11 -8.22 2.71
CA LEU A 193 -0.66 -8.05 2.88
C LEU A 193 -0.20 -8.41 4.30
N HIS A 194 -0.73 -7.70 5.32
CA HIS A 194 -0.22 -7.81 6.68
C HIS A 194 -0.32 -9.24 7.23
N GLY A 195 -1.48 -9.86 7.17
CA GLY A 195 -1.69 -11.20 7.71
C GLY A 195 -0.80 -12.26 7.05
N PRO A 196 -0.82 -12.41 5.70
CA PRO A 196 0.03 -13.35 4.99
C PRO A 196 1.53 -13.11 5.20
N PHE A 197 1.96 -11.85 5.13
CA PHE A 197 3.39 -11.51 5.26
C PHE A 197 3.89 -11.67 6.69
N ASN A 198 3.06 -11.41 7.68
CA ASN A 198 3.36 -11.73 9.07
C ASN A 198 3.61 -13.24 9.26
N GLN A 199 2.82 -14.08 8.60
CA GLN A 199 3.04 -15.53 8.66
C GLN A 199 4.30 -15.95 7.89
N LEU A 200 4.53 -15.43 6.69
CA LEU A 200 5.72 -15.69 5.88
C LEU A 200 7.01 -15.23 6.57
N SER A 201 6.98 -14.14 7.32
CA SER A 201 8.15 -13.59 8.02
C SER A 201 8.68 -14.51 9.11
N LYS A 202 7.87 -15.47 9.59
CA LYS A 202 8.30 -16.48 10.55
C LYS A 202 9.24 -17.51 9.94
N SER A 203 9.31 -17.59 8.62
CA SER A 203 10.27 -18.41 7.90
C SER A 203 11.64 -17.73 7.80
N ASP A 204 12.69 -18.52 7.58
CA ASP A 204 14.02 -17.98 7.31
C ASP A 204 14.20 -17.49 5.87
N LYS A 205 13.15 -17.55 5.03
CA LYS A 205 13.23 -17.26 3.61
C LYS A 205 13.03 -15.78 3.29
N TYR A 206 12.16 -15.07 4.03
CA TYR A 206 11.72 -13.70 3.71
C TYR A 206 11.96 -12.70 4.81
N THR A 207 12.12 -11.47 4.40
CA THR A 207 12.10 -10.29 5.26
C THR A 207 11.22 -9.22 4.61
N PHE A 208 10.26 -8.67 5.36
CA PHE A 208 9.31 -7.70 4.86
C PHE A 208 9.53 -6.33 5.48
N PHE A 209 9.41 -5.30 4.63
CA PHE A 209 9.40 -3.89 5.01
C PHE A 209 8.08 -3.30 4.51
N MET A 210 7.15 -3.03 5.40
CA MET A 210 5.85 -2.52 5.01
C MET A 210 5.68 -1.04 5.37
N TYR A 211 5.21 -0.26 4.40
CA TYR A 211 5.07 1.18 4.50
C TYR A 211 3.65 1.59 4.10
N GLY A 212 3.02 2.41 4.94
CA GLY A 212 1.80 3.12 4.59
C GLY A 212 2.08 4.38 3.79
N MET A 213 1.03 5.04 3.32
CA MET A 213 1.09 6.26 2.53
C MET A 213 1.96 7.34 3.19
N ASP A 214 1.78 7.57 4.48
CA ASP A 214 2.51 8.60 5.22
C ASP A 214 4.02 8.35 5.19
N SER A 215 4.43 7.11 5.42
CA SER A 215 5.83 6.73 5.36
C SER A 215 6.35 6.80 3.93
N TYR A 216 5.55 6.35 2.95
CA TYR A 216 5.94 6.36 1.54
C TYR A 216 6.22 7.77 1.02
N VAL A 217 5.33 8.74 1.27
CA VAL A 217 5.54 10.13 0.84
C VAL A 217 6.64 10.83 1.62
N MET A 218 7.05 10.26 2.74
CA MET A 218 8.10 10.75 3.61
C MET A 218 9.46 10.07 3.38
N MET A 219 9.61 9.09 2.51
CA MET A 219 10.86 8.38 2.30
C MET A 219 11.61 8.83 1.03
N ASP A 220 12.93 8.78 1.06
CA ASP A 220 13.76 8.90 -0.13
C ASP A 220 13.80 7.55 -0.87
N ILE A 221 12.72 7.30 -1.63
CA ILE A 221 12.54 6.01 -2.30
C ILE A 221 13.67 5.70 -3.28
N ASP A 222 14.22 6.70 -3.95
CA ASP A 222 15.30 6.47 -4.92
C ASP A 222 16.56 5.94 -4.25
N ASN A 223 16.96 6.51 -3.11
CA ASN A 223 18.11 6.03 -2.36
C ASN A 223 17.88 4.65 -1.75
N ILE A 224 16.66 4.36 -1.29
CA ILE A 224 16.29 3.03 -0.77
C ILE A 224 16.40 1.98 -1.87
N LEU A 225 15.84 2.23 -3.04
CA LEU A 225 15.91 1.30 -4.16
C LEU A 225 17.34 1.14 -4.70
N ARG A 226 18.09 2.24 -4.77
CA ARG A 226 19.50 2.23 -5.19
C ARG A 226 20.38 1.43 -4.22
N SER A 227 20.12 1.48 -2.93
CA SER A 227 20.84 0.68 -1.92
C SER A 227 20.52 -0.81 -2.00
N LYS A 228 19.60 -1.21 -2.89
CA LYS A 228 19.13 -2.59 -3.04
C LYS A 228 18.62 -3.16 -1.72
N LEU A 229 17.91 -2.33 -0.95
CA LEU A 229 17.26 -2.78 0.28
C LEU A 229 16.19 -3.85 0.00
N PHE A 230 15.57 -3.82 -1.19
CA PHE A 230 14.55 -4.77 -1.61
C PHE A 230 14.99 -5.58 -2.83
N ASP A 231 14.60 -6.84 -2.88
CA ASP A 231 14.67 -7.70 -4.06
C ASP A 231 13.35 -7.67 -4.83
N ILE A 232 12.24 -7.53 -4.10
CA ILE A 232 10.88 -7.40 -4.63
C ILE A 232 10.21 -6.18 -3.99
N VAL A 233 9.40 -5.47 -4.77
CA VAL A 233 8.50 -4.41 -4.31
C VAL A 233 7.07 -4.82 -4.61
N VAL A 234 6.21 -4.85 -3.60
CA VAL A 234 4.77 -5.06 -3.72
C VAL A 234 4.07 -3.72 -3.53
N VAL A 235 3.24 -3.33 -4.48
CA VAL A 235 2.47 -2.08 -4.45
C VAL A 235 0.99 -2.40 -4.46
N GLN A 236 0.28 -1.95 -3.44
CA GLN A 236 -1.16 -2.14 -3.34
C GLN A 236 -1.93 -0.92 -3.87
N ARG A 237 -2.81 -1.15 -4.83
CA ARG A 237 -3.75 -0.16 -5.38
C ARG A 237 -3.05 1.09 -5.93
N ILE A 238 -3.33 2.26 -5.36
CA ILE A 238 -2.87 3.56 -5.84
C ILE A 238 -1.87 4.15 -4.86
N LEU A 239 -0.70 4.51 -5.38
CA LEU A 239 0.28 5.33 -4.66
C LEU A 239 0.59 6.58 -5.49
N PRO A 240 1.00 7.67 -4.87
CA PRO A 240 1.57 8.79 -5.62
C PRO A 240 2.79 8.33 -6.44
N PHE A 241 2.87 8.83 -7.67
CA PHE A 241 4.08 8.69 -8.48
C PHE A 241 4.46 7.25 -8.86
N LEU A 242 3.48 6.43 -9.18
CA LEU A 242 3.67 5.02 -9.57
C LEU A 242 4.68 4.87 -10.72
N ASP A 243 4.63 5.74 -11.72
CA ASP A 243 5.55 5.68 -12.87
C ASP A 243 7.02 5.84 -12.45
N LEU A 244 7.29 6.73 -11.48
CA LEU A 244 8.63 6.93 -10.98
C LEU A 244 9.11 5.74 -10.17
N LEU A 245 8.27 5.21 -9.28
CA LEU A 245 8.57 4.02 -8.50
C LEU A 245 8.92 2.85 -9.41
N LEU A 246 8.08 2.60 -10.42
CA LEU A 246 8.30 1.56 -11.42
C LEU A 246 9.62 1.73 -12.17
N ALA A 247 9.89 2.93 -12.69
CA ALA A 247 11.11 3.23 -13.43
C ALA A 247 12.36 3.02 -12.55
N ARG A 248 12.31 3.38 -11.27
CA ARG A 248 13.40 3.18 -10.32
C ARG A 248 13.61 1.71 -9.98
N CYS A 249 12.53 0.96 -9.73
CA CYS A 249 12.62 -0.48 -9.50
C CYS A 249 13.30 -1.18 -10.69
N LYS A 250 12.86 -0.88 -11.91
CA LYS A 250 13.45 -1.45 -13.14
C LYS A 250 14.92 -1.06 -13.32
N LYS A 251 15.26 0.22 -13.09
CA LYS A 251 16.65 0.70 -13.16
C LYS A 251 17.59 -0.09 -12.23
N HIS A 252 17.11 -0.48 -11.07
CA HIS A 252 17.91 -1.19 -10.06
C HIS A 252 17.72 -2.71 -10.08
N GLY A 253 16.96 -3.25 -11.03
CA GLY A 253 16.70 -4.69 -11.19
C GLY A 253 15.85 -5.28 -10.08
N ILE A 254 15.00 -4.47 -9.45
CA ILE A 254 14.06 -4.88 -8.41
C ILE A 254 12.77 -5.37 -9.08
N LYS A 255 12.29 -6.53 -8.66
CA LYS A 255 11.02 -7.09 -9.15
C LYS A 255 9.84 -6.32 -8.61
N VAL A 256 8.79 -6.18 -9.41
CA VAL A 256 7.60 -5.39 -9.04
C VAL A 256 6.34 -6.23 -9.14
N VAL A 257 5.58 -6.26 -8.05
CA VAL A 257 4.27 -6.89 -7.96
C VAL A 257 3.23 -5.80 -7.76
N TYR A 258 2.21 -5.75 -8.60
CA TYR A 258 1.03 -4.92 -8.40
C TYR A 258 -0.07 -5.74 -7.73
N GLU A 259 -0.59 -5.30 -6.61
CA GLU A 259 -1.68 -5.95 -5.87
C GLU A 259 -2.93 -5.11 -5.92
N THR A 260 -4.06 -5.72 -6.29
CA THR A 260 -5.37 -5.06 -6.23
C THR A 260 -6.48 -6.05 -5.93
N ASP A 261 -7.39 -5.66 -5.05
CA ASP A 261 -8.60 -6.39 -4.69
C ASP A 261 -9.86 -5.79 -5.34
N ASP A 262 -9.71 -4.63 -6.00
CA ASP A 262 -10.78 -3.93 -6.71
C ASP A 262 -10.39 -3.62 -8.18
N ASP A 263 -11.39 -3.51 -9.05
CA ASP A 263 -11.24 -3.03 -10.41
C ASP A 263 -11.14 -1.49 -10.46
N LEU A 264 -9.98 -0.95 -10.11
CA LEU A 264 -9.77 0.50 -10.11
C LEU A 264 -9.96 1.13 -11.50
N LEU A 265 -9.65 0.39 -12.56
CA LEU A 265 -9.84 0.87 -13.93
C LEU A 265 -11.32 0.85 -14.36
N GLY A 266 -12.16 0.09 -13.66
CA GLY A 266 -13.61 0.01 -13.84
C GLY A 266 -14.41 1.07 -13.09
N VAL A 267 -13.77 1.98 -12.34
CA VAL A 267 -14.46 3.06 -11.62
C VAL A 267 -15.20 3.96 -12.60
N GLU A 268 -16.52 4.11 -12.41
CA GLU A 268 -17.43 4.83 -13.28
C GLU A 268 -17.56 6.33 -12.88
N LYS A 269 -17.96 7.18 -13.84
CA LYS A 269 -18.07 8.65 -13.65
C LYS A 269 -18.99 9.09 -12.51
N ASN A 270 -19.93 8.27 -12.13
CA ASN A 270 -20.87 8.54 -11.03
C ASN A 270 -20.31 8.13 -9.64
N SER A 271 -19.09 7.58 -9.58
CA SER A 271 -18.41 7.25 -8.32
C SER A 271 -17.76 8.50 -7.71
N PRO A 272 -17.84 8.69 -6.39
CA PRO A 272 -17.08 9.74 -5.68
C PRO A 272 -15.57 9.68 -5.91
N SER A 273 -15.03 8.49 -6.19
CA SER A 273 -13.60 8.27 -6.43
C SER A 273 -13.17 8.51 -7.87
N PHE A 274 -14.11 8.81 -8.80
CA PHE A 274 -13.83 8.84 -10.24
C PHE A 274 -12.76 9.87 -10.59
N GLU A 275 -12.90 11.12 -10.17
CA GLU A 275 -11.95 12.18 -10.51
C GLU A 275 -10.53 11.85 -10.06
N TYR A 276 -10.38 11.31 -8.85
CA TYR A 276 -9.08 10.90 -8.33
C TYR A 276 -8.49 9.75 -9.16
N VAL A 277 -9.25 8.67 -9.34
CA VAL A 277 -8.78 7.50 -10.11
C VAL A 277 -8.48 7.89 -11.56
N ASP A 278 -9.31 8.71 -12.19
CA ASP A 278 -9.13 9.14 -13.58
C ASP A 278 -7.86 9.99 -13.75
N SER A 279 -7.53 10.82 -12.79
CA SER A 279 -6.30 11.63 -12.78
C SER A 279 -5.01 10.80 -12.76
N VAL A 280 -5.05 9.57 -12.21
CA VAL A 280 -3.91 8.66 -12.09
C VAL A 280 -4.06 7.37 -12.92
N ARG A 281 -5.13 7.26 -13.71
CA ARG A 281 -5.47 6.07 -14.51
C ARG A 281 -4.33 5.61 -15.41
N SER A 282 -3.68 6.54 -16.10
CA SER A 282 -2.54 6.22 -16.97
C SER A 282 -1.36 5.65 -16.20
N GLN A 283 -1.09 6.15 -15.00
CA GLN A 283 -0.01 5.64 -14.14
C GLN A 283 -0.34 4.23 -13.65
N ILE A 284 -1.60 3.98 -13.24
CA ILE A 284 -2.05 2.64 -12.83
C ILE A 284 -1.89 1.67 -13.99
N THR A 285 -2.37 2.02 -15.19
CA THR A 285 -2.28 1.18 -16.38
C THR A 285 -0.83 0.89 -16.73
N ASN A 286 0.03 1.92 -16.79
CA ASN A 286 1.46 1.73 -17.07
C ASN A 286 2.13 0.84 -16.01
N PHE A 287 1.77 1.00 -14.75
CA PHE A 287 2.33 0.17 -13.67
C PHE A 287 1.93 -1.30 -13.82
N ILE A 288 0.64 -1.56 -14.07
CA ILE A 288 0.11 -2.90 -14.32
C ILE A 288 0.78 -3.54 -15.53
N ASP A 289 0.84 -2.83 -16.66
CA ASP A 289 1.41 -3.35 -17.92
C ASP A 289 2.88 -3.72 -17.78
N ASN A 290 3.58 -3.05 -16.90
CA ASN A 290 5.02 -3.22 -16.73
C ASN A 290 5.44 -3.91 -15.41
N ALA A 291 4.52 -4.28 -14.55
CA ALA A 291 4.82 -5.11 -13.38
C ALA A 291 5.29 -6.50 -13.78
N ASP A 292 6.16 -7.11 -12.96
CA ASP A 292 6.62 -8.51 -13.17
C ASP A 292 5.50 -9.50 -12.81
N ALA A 293 4.59 -9.13 -11.90
CA ALA A 293 3.39 -9.89 -11.58
C ALA A 293 2.26 -8.97 -11.12
N VAL A 294 1.03 -9.46 -11.27
CA VAL A 294 -0.20 -8.84 -10.76
C VAL A 294 -0.91 -9.84 -9.86
N THR A 295 -1.32 -9.43 -8.66
CA THR A 295 -2.13 -10.25 -7.76
C THR A 295 -3.53 -9.67 -7.61
N VAL A 296 -4.52 -10.55 -7.65
CA VAL A 296 -5.94 -10.20 -7.58
C VAL A 296 -6.71 -11.19 -6.72
N THR A 297 -7.92 -10.83 -6.32
CA THR A 297 -8.71 -11.65 -5.39
C THR A 297 -9.54 -12.76 -6.06
N THR A 298 -10.03 -12.52 -7.27
CA THR A 298 -11.06 -13.38 -7.90
C THR A 298 -10.75 -13.68 -9.36
N PRO A 299 -11.27 -14.78 -9.91
CA PRO A 299 -11.16 -15.08 -11.35
C PRO A 299 -11.76 -13.98 -12.24
N ASN A 300 -12.84 -13.35 -11.77
CA ASN A 300 -13.49 -12.29 -12.52
C ASN A 300 -12.60 -11.05 -12.65
N LEU A 301 -11.95 -10.68 -11.54
CA LEU A 301 -10.98 -9.59 -11.56
C LEU A 301 -9.74 -9.95 -12.38
N ALA A 302 -9.26 -11.19 -12.28
CA ALA A 302 -8.11 -11.69 -13.06
C ALA A 302 -8.33 -11.60 -14.56
N SER A 303 -9.57 -11.84 -15.03
CA SER A 303 -9.91 -11.78 -16.45
C SER A 303 -9.69 -10.41 -17.11
N LYS A 304 -9.45 -9.37 -16.33
CA LYS A 304 -9.21 -7.99 -16.77
C LYS A 304 -7.73 -7.68 -17.01
N PHE A 305 -6.83 -8.58 -16.61
CA PHE A 305 -5.39 -8.42 -16.69
C PHE A 305 -4.74 -9.50 -17.56
N ASP A 306 -3.49 -9.29 -17.90
CA ASP A 306 -2.68 -10.26 -18.64
C ASP A 306 -2.55 -11.57 -17.85
N SER A 307 -3.01 -12.69 -18.45
CA SER A 307 -3.04 -14.00 -17.79
C SER A 307 -1.65 -14.53 -17.44
N ASP A 308 -0.62 -14.18 -18.21
CA ASP A 308 0.72 -14.75 -18.05
C ASP A 308 1.43 -14.26 -16.78
N LYS A 309 1.02 -13.10 -16.28
CA LYS A 309 1.59 -12.48 -15.06
C LYS A 309 0.59 -12.29 -13.93
N THR A 310 -0.68 -12.67 -14.13
CA THR A 310 -1.72 -12.50 -13.12
C THR A 310 -1.90 -13.76 -12.30
N MET A 311 -1.82 -13.61 -10.98
CA MET A 311 -2.06 -14.68 -10.03
C MET A 311 -3.26 -14.34 -9.12
N ILE A 312 -4.18 -15.29 -9.00
CA ILE A 312 -5.28 -15.18 -8.06
C ILE A 312 -4.78 -15.58 -6.68
N ILE A 313 -4.82 -14.63 -5.75
CA ILE A 313 -4.59 -14.88 -4.32
C ILE A 313 -5.90 -14.47 -3.64
N HIS A 314 -6.74 -15.44 -3.31
CA HIS A 314 -8.06 -15.19 -2.72
C HIS A 314 -7.97 -14.58 -1.31
N ASN A 315 -9.08 -14.04 -0.80
CA ASN A 315 -9.18 -13.64 0.59
C ASN A 315 -9.27 -14.87 1.51
N TYR A 316 -9.10 -14.66 2.80
CA TYR A 316 -9.19 -15.71 3.81
C TYR A 316 -9.90 -15.17 5.07
N TYR A 317 -10.32 -16.06 5.96
CA TYR A 317 -10.86 -15.64 7.24
C TYR A 317 -9.74 -15.32 8.23
N VAL A 318 -9.88 -14.17 8.89
CA VAL A 318 -8.83 -13.66 9.79
C VAL A 318 -9.08 -14.16 11.20
N ASN A 319 -8.46 -15.28 11.56
CA ASN A 319 -8.59 -15.90 12.88
C ASN A 319 -7.76 -15.24 13.99
N THR A 320 -6.91 -14.29 13.64
CA THR A 320 -6.03 -13.60 14.60
C THR A 320 -6.68 -12.42 15.28
N VAL A 321 -7.78 -11.89 14.72
CA VAL A 321 -8.44 -10.66 15.17
C VAL A 321 -9.70 -10.98 15.97
N PHE A 322 -10.44 -12.03 15.63
CA PHE A 322 -11.63 -12.46 16.35
C PHE A 322 -11.87 -13.96 16.19
N ASP A 323 -12.47 -14.56 17.20
CA ASP A 323 -12.81 -15.99 17.19
C ASP A 323 -14.07 -16.27 16.40
N VAL A 324 -14.12 -17.48 15.83
CA VAL A 324 -15.35 -18.03 15.24
C VAL A 324 -16.47 -18.03 16.27
N LYS A 325 -17.59 -17.41 15.94
CA LYS A 325 -18.72 -17.30 16.84
C LYS A 325 -19.48 -18.63 16.89
N LYS A 326 -19.23 -19.42 17.93
CA LYS A 326 -19.81 -20.78 18.08
C LYS A 326 -21.23 -20.76 18.66
N ASP A 327 -21.48 -19.87 19.60
CA ASP A 327 -22.77 -19.80 20.33
C ASP A 327 -23.45 -18.46 20.09
N ILE A 328 -24.51 -18.49 19.30
CA ILE A 328 -25.37 -17.33 19.10
C ILE A 328 -26.58 -17.51 20.01
N LYS A 329 -26.64 -16.72 21.08
CA LYS A 329 -27.84 -16.64 21.90
C LYS A 329 -28.94 -15.96 21.08
N ARG A 330 -29.94 -16.74 20.70
CA ARG A 330 -31.11 -16.28 19.96
C ARG A 330 -32.32 -16.27 20.89
N GLY A 331 -33.03 -15.19 20.89
CA GLY A 331 -34.28 -15.01 21.61
C GLY A 331 -34.70 -13.54 21.53
N GLY A 332 -35.98 -13.30 21.37
CA GLY A 332 -36.56 -11.98 21.21
C GLY A 332 -36.99 -11.68 19.77
N LYS A 333 -37.09 -10.42 19.44
CA LYS A 333 -37.43 -9.93 18.11
C LYS A 333 -36.32 -10.26 17.11
N LEU A 334 -36.67 -10.72 15.93
CA LEU A 334 -35.72 -11.04 14.88
C LEU A 334 -34.98 -9.77 14.42
N LYS A 335 -33.71 -9.92 14.12
CA LYS A 335 -32.84 -8.83 13.65
C LYS A 335 -32.24 -9.13 12.28
N LEU A 336 -32.48 -8.25 11.34
CA LEU A 336 -31.74 -8.19 10.10
C LEU A 336 -30.59 -7.19 10.23
N GLY A 337 -29.51 -7.39 9.50
CA GLY A 337 -28.39 -6.48 9.55
C GLY A 337 -27.71 -6.24 8.21
N TYR A 338 -27.10 -5.08 8.11
CA TYR A 338 -26.24 -4.67 7.00
C TYR A 338 -25.02 -3.96 7.56
N TYR A 339 -23.85 -4.16 6.93
CA TYR A 339 -22.68 -3.32 7.18
C TYR A 339 -21.94 -2.99 5.89
N GLY A 340 -21.34 -1.81 5.84
CA GLY A 340 -20.58 -1.34 4.69
C GLY A 340 -19.96 0.02 4.94
N THR A 341 -19.00 0.40 4.09
CA THR A 341 -18.44 1.76 4.08
C THR A 341 -19.39 2.72 3.35
N LEU A 342 -19.15 4.01 3.45
CA LEU A 342 -19.94 5.06 2.77
C LEU A 342 -20.02 4.84 1.24
N THR A 343 -18.97 4.28 0.65
CA THR A 343 -18.94 3.98 -0.80
C THR A 343 -19.99 2.95 -1.24
N HIS A 344 -20.61 2.23 -0.29
CA HIS A 344 -21.67 1.25 -0.49
C HIS A 344 -23.08 1.78 -0.21
N SER A 345 -23.26 3.09 -0.10
CA SER A 345 -24.61 3.68 0.16
C SER A 345 -25.62 3.29 -0.91
N LYS A 346 -25.25 3.27 -2.18
CA LYS A 346 -26.12 2.84 -3.28
C LYS A 346 -26.55 1.38 -3.13
N ASP A 347 -25.65 0.52 -2.70
CA ASP A 347 -25.92 -0.89 -2.46
C ASP A 347 -27.01 -1.05 -1.38
N LEU A 348 -26.89 -0.32 -0.26
CA LEU A 348 -27.87 -0.32 0.81
C LEU A 348 -29.26 0.09 0.31
N PHE A 349 -29.36 1.13 -0.51
CA PHE A 349 -30.62 1.64 -1.02
C PHE A 349 -31.36 0.68 -1.97
N LEU A 350 -30.68 -0.31 -2.57
CA LEU A 350 -31.32 -1.34 -3.40
C LEU A 350 -32.37 -2.15 -2.63
N ILE A 351 -32.21 -2.29 -1.32
CA ILE A 351 -33.13 -3.08 -0.49
C ILE A 351 -34.12 -2.22 0.31
N LYS A 352 -34.16 -0.90 0.13
CA LYS A 352 -35.08 -0.02 0.87
C LYS A 352 -36.53 -0.44 0.72
N ASP A 353 -37.02 -0.59 -0.50
CA ASP A 353 -38.41 -0.96 -0.77
C ASP A 353 -38.72 -2.39 -0.27
N VAL A 354 -37.75 -3.28 -0.33
CA VAL A 354 -37.86 -4.66 0.22
C VAL A 354 -38.12 -4.60 1.72
N ILE A 355 -37.28 -3.87 2.46
CA ILE A 355 -37.41 -3.72 3.93
C ILE A 355 -38.73 -3.06 4.30
N LEU A 356 -39.15 -2.00 3.62
CA LEU A 356 -40.41 -1.32 3.85
C LEU A 356 -41.60 -2.25 3.59
N LYS A 357 -41.54 -3.11 2.58
CA LYS A 357 -42.55 -4.11 2.26
C LYS A 357 -42.65 -5.19 3.35
N LEU A 358 -41.50 -5.69 3.80
CA LEU A 358 -41.41 -6.72 4.84
C LEU A 358 -41.85 -6.21 6.22
N LYS A 359 -41.50 -4.98 6.61
CA LYS A 359 -41.91 -4.34 7.88
C LYS A 359 -43.43 -4.17 7.99
N LYS A 360 -44.17 -4.13 6.88
CA LYS A 360 -45.66 -4.14 6.90
C LYS A 360 -46.25 -5.50 7.28
N LYS A 361 -45.47 -6.57 7.13
CA LYS A 361 -45.94 -7.95 7.30
C LYS A 361 -45.36 -8.64 8.53
N TYR A 362 -44.12 -8.28 8.87
CA TYR A 362 -43.35 -8.92 9.94
C TYR A 362 -42.78 -7.88 10.91
N ASP A 363 -42.69 -8.28 12.17
CA ASP A 363 -42.05 -7.49 13.23
C ASP A 363 -40.58 -7.91 13.39
N PHE A 364 -39.65 -7.11 12.88
CA PHE A 364 -38.21 -7.29 13.00
C PHE A 364 -37.51 -5.95 13.08
N ASP A 365 -36.30 -5.94 13.65
CA ASP A 365 -35.39 -4.78 13.59
C ASP A 365 -34.47 -4.91 12.39
N PHE A 366 -34.16 -3.79 11.77
CA PHE A 366 -33.13 -3.74 10.71
C PHE A 366 -32.02 -2.78 11.10
N GLU A 367 -30.89 -3.32 11.53
CA GLU A 367 -29.72 -2.58 11.98
C GLU A 367 -28.76 -2.34 10.80
N VAL A 368 -28.26 -1.09 10.67
CA VAL A 368 -27.31 -0.69 9.64
C VAL A 368 -26.06 -0.11 10.28
N ILE A 369 -24.91 -0.68 9.90
CA ILE A 369 -23.57 -0.26 10.34
C ILE A 369 -22.85 0.39 9.16
N GLY A 370 -22.64 1.72 9.23
CA GLY A 370 -22.05 2.49 8.11
C GLY A 370 -22.95 2.51 6.87
N GLY A 371 -22.37 2.75 5.71
CA GLY A 371 -23.15 2.83 4.45
C GLY A 371 -23.93 4.13 4.26
N PHE A 372 -23.85 5.06 5.20
CA PHE A 372 -24.50 6.37 5.16
C PHE A 372 -23.57 7.43 5.78
N ASN A 373 -23.77 8.69 5.40
CA ASN A 373 -23.02 9.79 5.98
C ASN A 373 -23.76 10.30 7.22
N ALA A 374 -23.12 10.26 8.39
CA ALA A 374 -23.70 10.74 9.65
C ALA A 374 -24.07 12.25 9.60
N ASP A 375 -23.40 13.02 8.73
CA ASP A 375 -23.65 14.45 8.56
C ASP A 375 -24.89 14.75 7.71
N ASP A 376 -25.43 13.77 7.00
CA ASP A 376 -26.55 13.98 6.08
C ASP A 376 -27.91 14.14 6.80
N ASN A 377 -27.96 14.09 8.14
CA ASN A 377 -29.20 14.23 8.95
C ASN A 377 -30.40 13.43 8.41
N ILE A 378 -30.14 12.42 7.57
CA ILE A 378 -31.18 11.54 7.02
C ILE A 378 -31.40 10.45 8.05
N CYS A 379 -32.16 10.76 9.07
CA CYS A 379 -32.78 9.74 9.91
C CYS A 379 -33.82 9.05 9.04
N GLU A 380 -33.40 8.02 8.31
CA GLU A 380 -34.32 7.22 7.50
C GLU A 380 -35.10 6.30 8.44
N ASP A 381 -36.42 6.40 8.45
CA ASP A 381 -37.31 5.65 9.34
C ASP A 381 -37.35 4.12 9.06
N TRP A 382 -36.56 3.63 8.10
CA TRP A 382 -36.65 2.24 7.68
C TRP A 382 -35.53 1.34 8.24
N TYR A 383 -34.47 1.92 8.87
CA TYR A 383 -33.42 1.17 9.56
C TYR A 383 -33.01 1.84 10.87
N ASP A 384 -32.38 1.06 11.74
CA ASP A 384 -31.78 1.50 12.98
C ASP A 384 -30.27 1.65 12.78
N ALA A 385 -29.76 2.88 12.79
CA ALA A 385 -28.34 3.17 12.64
C ALA A 385 -27.58 2.77 13.90
N VAL A 386 -26.51 1.99 13.73
CA VAL A 386 -25.62 1.59 14.83
C VAL A 386 -24.42 2.51 14.87
N GLU A 387 -24.12 3.08 16.04
CA GLU A 387 -22.96 3.95 16.24
C GLU A 387 -21.65 3.19 16.05
N LEU A 388 -20.77 3.74 15.24
CA LEU A 388 -19.45 3.16 14.95
C LEU A 388 -18.46 3.45 16.09
N PRO A 389 -17.51 2.54 16.35
CA PRO A 389 -16.47 2.79 17.33
C PRO A 389 -15.49 3.86 16.82
N SER A 390 -14.82 4.52 17.74
CA SER A 390 -13.64 5.30 17.40
C SER A 390 -12.64 4.42 16.66
N ASN A 391 -11.95 4.97 15.65
CA ASN A 391 -11.01 4.20 14.85
C ASN A 391 -11.63 3.06 14.01
N ASN A 392 -12.88 3.23 13.58
CA ASN A 392 -13.62 2.22 12.81
C ASN A 392 -12.99 1.84 11.46
N MET A 393 -12.05 2.62 10.96
CA MET A 393 -11.29 2.29 9.76
C MET A 393 -10.21 1.22 10.01
N CYS A 394 -9.78 1.05 11.26
CA CYS A 394 -8.80 0.03 11.63
C CYS A 394 -9.47 -1.36 11.72
N PHE A 395 -8.99 -2.31 10.92
CA PHE A 395 -9.55 -3.67 10.87
C PHE A 395 -9.50 -4.37 12.23
N GLU A 396 -8.40 -4.23 12.97
CA GLU A 396 -8.22 -4.84 14.30
C GLU A 396 -9.12 -4.23 15.39
N VAL A 397 -9.69 -3.06 15.15
CA VAL A 397 -10.70 -2.45 16.02
C VAL A 397 -12.10 -2.80 15.56
N PHE A 398 -12.35 -2.67 14.25
CA PHE A 398 -13.68 -2.84 13.68
C PHE A 398 -14.21 -4.29 13.79
N MET A 399 -13.42 -5.29 13.39
CA MET A 399 -13.91 -6.67 13.35
C MET A 399 -14.20 -7.26 14.74
N PRO A 400 -13.37 -7.09 15.78
CA PRO A 400 -13.74 -7.51 17.14
C PRO A 400 -14.96 -6.79 17.69
N TRP A 401 -15.14 -5.52 17.34
CA TRP A 401 -16.33 -4.76 17.71
C TRP A 401 -17.56 -5.30 16.96
N LEU A 402 -17.48 -5.45 15.64
CA LEU A 402 -18.56 -6.00 14.82
C LEU A 402 -19.00 -7.37 15.33
N SER A 403 -18.07 -8.23 15.69
CA SER A 403 -18.36 -9.57 16.25
C SER A 403 -19.18 -9.53 17.52
N LYS A 404 -19.12 -8.44 18.30
CA LYS A 404 -19.87 -8.25 19.53
C LYS A 404 -21.25 -7.64 19.29
N VAL A 405 -21.36 -6.71 18.35
CA VAL A 405 -22.59 -5.94 18.12
C VAL A 405 -23.50 -6.58 17.08
N ALA A 406 -22.97 -7.21 16.04
CA ALA A 406 -23.73 -7.88 15.00
C ALA A 406 -24.38 -9.18 15.53
N ASN A 407 -25.45 -9.04 16.28
CA ASN A 407 -26.28 -10.15 16.79
C ASN A 407 -27.48 -10.36 15.87
N TRP A 408 -27.22 -10.42 14.56
CA TRP A 408 -28.25 -10.54 13.54
C TRP A 408 -28.65 -11.99 13.29
N ASP A 409 -29.93 -12.20 13.03
CA ASP A 409 -30.46 -13.49 12.59
C ASP A 409 -30.21 -13.72 11.11
N VAL A 410 -30.15 -12.64 10.32
CA VAL A 410 -29.88 -12.63 8.89
C VAL A 410 -29.11 -11.37 8.52
N ALA A 411 -28.09 -11.49 7.68
CA ALA A 411 -27.41 -10.36 7.07
C ALA A 411 -27.85 -10.16 5.61
N LEU A 412 -27.94 -8.91 5.19
CA LEU A 412 -28.26 -8.54 3.81
C LEU A 412 -27.02 -7.96 3.14
N VAL A 413 -26.69 -8.49 1.97
CA VAL A 413 -25.49 -8.11 1.21
C VAL A 413 -25.89 -7.70 -0.21
N PRO A 414 -26.63 -6.59 -0.35
CA PRO A 414 -26.96 -6.04 -1.66
C PRO A 414 -25.69 -5.51 -2.33
N LEU A 415 -25.62 -5.63 -3.65
CA LEU A 415 -24.53 -5.12 -4.46
C LEU A 415 -25.08 -4.65 -5.81
N GLU A 416 -24.82 -3.37 -6.15
CA GLU A 416 -25.22 -2.78 -7.43
C GLU A 416 -24.48 -3.43 -8.59
N ASN A 417 -25.18 -3.72 -9.68
CA ASN A 417 -24.56 -4.28 -10.88
C ASN A 417 -23.82 -3.19 -11.67
N SER A 418 -22.57 -2.93 -11.29
CA SER A 418 -21.67 -1.96 -11.96
C SER A 418 -20.36 -2.66 -12.38
N LYS A 419 -19.65 -2.07 -13.34
CA LYS A 419 -18.34 -2.60 -13.78
C LYS A 419 -17.37 -2.72 -12.62
N PHE A 420 -17.33 -1.73 -11.75
CA PHE A 420 -16.49 -1.73 -10.56
C PHE A 420 -16.86 -2.89 -9.61
N ASN A 421 -18.14 -3.05 -9.30
CA ASN A 421 -18.62 -4.07 -8.38
C ASN A 421 -18.44 -5.51 -8.91
N LEU A 422 -18.40 -5.70 -10.22
CA LEU A 422 -18.08 -7.00 -10.81
C LEU A 422 -16.62 -7.44 -10.51
N GLY A 423 -15.74 -6.52 -10.16
CA GLY A 423 -14.36 -6.81 -9.74
C GLY A 423 -14.21 -7.14 -8.26
N LYS A 424 -15.27 -6.97 -7.44
CA LYS A 424 -15.21 -7.21 -5.98
C LYS A 424 -15.06 -8.68 -5.62
N SER A 425 -14.70 -8.91 -4.35
CA SER A 425 -14.52 -10.24 -3.78
C SER A 425 -15.66 -10.64 -2.85
N GLU A 426 -15.69 -11.91 -2.54
CA GLU A 426 -16.61 -12.57 -1.61
C GLU A 426 -16.32 -12.31 -0.12
N LEU A 427 -15.53 -11.31 0.24
CA LEU A 427 -15.06 -11.06 1.60
C LEU A 427 -16.22 -11.00 2.61
N LYS A 428 -17.33 -10.35 2.27
CA LYS A 428 -18.52 -10.31 3.15
C LYS A 428 -19.12 -11.69 3.42
N TYR A 429 -19.06 -12.60 2.45
CA TYR A 429 -19.47 -13.99 2.68
C TYR A 429 -18.57 -14.66 3.72
N ILE A 430 -17.26 -14.51 3.57
CA ILE A 430 -16.28 -15.08 4.51
C ILE A 430 -16.50 -14.53 5.93
N GLU A 431 -16.60 -13.20 6.07
CA GLU A 431 -16.80 -12.54 7.36
C GLU A 431 -18.11 -12.94 8.04
N LEU A 432 -19.23 -12.96 7.31
CA LEU A 432 -20.53 -13.34 7.84
C LEU A 432 -20.58 -14.82 8.25
N ALA A 433 -19.96 -15.70 7.49
CA ALA A 433 -19.86 -17.12 7.83
C ALA A 433 -19.13 -17.33 9.16
N VAL A 434 -18.02 -16.65 9.40
CA VAL A 434 -17.23 -16.72 10.64
C VAL A 434 -17.98 -16.06 11.80
N LEU A 435 -18.73 -15.00 11.55
CA LEU A 435 -19.64 -14.38 12.53
C LEU A 435 -20.87 -15.27 12.83
N GLY A 436 -21.07 -16.35 12.08
CA GLY A 436 -22.20 -17.25 12.22
C GLY A 436 -23.54 -16.63 11.83
N ILE A 437 -23.56 -15.73 10.86
CA ILE A 437 -24.74 -15.00 10.40
C ILE A 437 -25.07 -15.47 8.97
N PRO A 438 -26.24 -16.11 8.74
CA PRO A 438 -26.67 -16.48 7.40
C PRO A 438 -26.96 -15.23 6.56
N GLY A 439 -26.52 -15.23 5.30
CA GLY A 439 -26.62 -14.08 4.40
C GLY A 439 -27.59 -14.28 3.25
N VAL A 440 -28.24 -13.18 2.83
CA VAL A 440 -28.87 -13.03 1.52
C VAL A 440 -27.99 -12.09 0.69
N TYR A 441 -27.57 -12.54 -0.48
CA TYR A 441 -26.61 -11.85 -1.34
C TYR A 441 -27.24 -11.50 -2.69
N SER A 442 -26.80 -10.41 -3.31
CA SER A 442 -27.13 -10.14 -4.71
C SER A 442 -26.67 -11.30 -5.61
N ASP A 443 -27.54 -11.77 -6.49
CA ASP A 443 -27.21 -12.78 -7.50
C ASP A 443 -26.31 -12.18 -8.58
N MET A 444 -25.03 -12.13 -8.27
CA MET A 444 -23.97 -11.53 -9.09
C MET A 444 -22.74 -12.44 -9.16
N PRO A 445 -21.91 -12.32 -10.20
CA PRO A 445 -20.69 -13.11 -10.36
C PRO A 445 -19.77 -13.14 -9.13
N VAL A 446 -19.79 -12.10 -8.32
CA VAL A 446 -19.06 -12.01 -7.03
C VAL A 446 -19.47 -13.13 -6.08
N TYR A 447 -20.76 -13.42 -5.99
CA TYR A 447 -21.30 -14.41 -5.06
C TYR A 447 -21.70 -15.73 -5.69
N ASN A 448 -22.07 -15.76 -6.99
CA ASN A 448 -22.52 -16.98 -7.68
C ASN A 448 -21.46 -18.11 -7.71
N GLY A 449 -20.16 -17.73 -7.61
CA GLY A 449 -19.08 -18.71 -7.57
C GLY A 449 -18.88 -19.38 -6.21
N VAL A 450 -19.39 -18.76 -5.13
CA VAL A 450 -19.14 -19.18 -3.74
C VAL A 450 -20.41 -19.49 -2.96
N VAL A 451 -21.50 -18.76 -3.20
CA VAL A 451 -22.80 -19.01 -2.56
C VAL A 451 -23.61 -20.01 -3.38
N LYS A 452 -23.92 -21.13 -2.76
CA LYS A 452 -24.84 -22.14 -3.28
C LYS A 452 -26.22 -21.88 -2.67
N ASP A 453 -27.14 -21.35 -3.50
CA ASP A 453 -28.47 -20.94 -3.05
C ASP A 453 -29.20 -22.04 -2.27
N GLY A 454 -29.73 -21.69 -1.10
CA GLY A 454 -30.38 -22.62 -0.17
C GLY A 454 -29.42 -23.52 0.63
N VAL A 455 -28.10 -23.47 0.40
CA VAL A 455 -27.14 -24.35 1.08
C VAL A 455 -26.26 -23.58 2.05
N ASN A 456 -25.46 -22.61 1.59
CA ASN A 456 -24.54 -21.82 2.43
C ASN A 456 -24.83 -20.32 2.37
N GLY A 457 -25.95 -19.93 1.77
CA GLY A 457 -26.48 -18.58 1.64
C GLY A 457 -27.70 -18.58 0.74
N LEU A 458 -28.34 -17.43 0.56
CA LEU A 458 -29.41 -17.24 -0.41
C LEU A 458 -28.99 -16.18 -1.43
N LEU A 459 -29.39 -16.37 -2.69
CA LEU A 459 -29.14 -15.44 -3.79
C LEU A 459 -30.46 -14.78 -4.22
N ALA A 460 -30.43 -13.47 -4.46
CA ALA A 460 -31.56 -12.68 -4.92
C ALA A 460 -31.17 -11.72 -6.02
N LYS A 461 -31.87 -11.74 -7.16
CA LYS A 461 -31.54 -10.94 -8.35
C LYS A 461 -32.38 -9.66 -8.48
N ASP A 462 -33.60 -9.66 -7.92
CA ASP A 462 -34.54 -8.56 -8.04
C ASP A 462 -35.35 -8.37 -6.73
N THR A 463 -36.14 -7.31 -6.66
CA THR A 463 -36.90 -6.94 -5.45
C THR A 463 -37.83 -8.06 -4.96
N GLU A 464 -38.46 -8.80 -5.87
CA GLU A 464 -39.36 -9.90 -5.56
C GLU A 464 -38.61 -11.06 -4.92
N GLU A 465 -37.48 -11.46 -5.48
CA GLU A 465 -36.63 -12.50 -4.92
C GLU A 465 -36.03 -12.09 -3.57
N TRP A 466 -35.57 -10.84 -3.41
CA TRP A 466 -35.15 -10.33 -2.11
C TRP A 466 -36.20 -10.50 -1.04
N VAL A 467 -37.48 -10.14 -1.34
CA VAL A 467 -38.58 -10.33 -0.41
C VAL A 467 -38.74 -11.80 -0.06
N LEU A 468 -38.79 -12.69 -1.06
CA LEU A 468 -39.00 -14.13 -0.84
C LEU A 468 -37.85 -14.74 -0.02
N LYS A 469 -36.61 -14.46 -0.38
CA LYS A 469 -35.43 -15.02 0.29
C LYS A 469 -35.29 -14.55 1.74
N ILE A 470 -35.63 -13.29 2.02
CA ILE A 470 -35.66 -12.79 3.39
C ILE A 470 -36.79 -13.41 4.17
N GLU A 471 -37.99 -13.54 3.58
CA GLU A 471 -39.16 -14.25 4.22
C GLU A 471 -38.82 -15.70 4.57
N GLU A 472 -38.15 -16.45 3.69
CA GLU A 472 -37.69 -17.81 3.98
C GLU A 472 -36.85 -17.84 5.25
N LEU A 473 -35.84 -16.93 5.37
CA LEU A 473 -34.99 -16.89 6.55
C LEU A 473 -35.71 -16.32 7.80
N LEU A 474 -36.68 -15.43 7.66
CA LEU A 474 -37.44 -14.95 8.81
C LEU A 474 -38.31 -16.06 9.40
N LEU A 475 -38.91 -16.93 8.57
CA LEU A 475 -39.86 -17.92 8.97
C LEU A 475 -39.24 -19.29 9.33
N ASP A 476 -38.14 -19.67 8.71
CA ASP A 476 -37.51 -20.97 8.88
C ASP A 476 -36.20 -20.92 9.67
N LEU A 477 -36.31 -21.22 10.97
CA LEU A 477 -35.14 -21.32 11.85
C LEU A 477 -34.19 -22.47 11.44
N SER A 478 -34.75 -23.59 10.96
CA SER A 478 -33.97 -24.76 10.57
C SER A 478 -33.08 -24.42 9.35
N LEU A 479 -33.64 -23.70 8.38
CA LEU A 479 -32.90 -23.20 7.22
C LEU A 479 -31.78 -22.24 7.64
N ARG A 480 -32.07 -21.27 8.55
CA ARG A 480 -31.02 -20.38 9.07
C ARG A 480 -29.87 -21.14 9.69
N GLU A 481 -30.15 -22.12 10.55
CA GLU A 481 -29.11 -22.94 11.22
C GLU A 481 -28.33 -23.80 10.22
N SER A 482 -29.01 -24.35 9.22
CA SER A 482 -28.36 -25.15 8.17
C SER A 482 -27.40 -24.28 7.34
N ILE A 483 -27.84 -23.11 6.87
CA ILE A 483 -27.02 -22.18 6.09
C ILE A 483 -25.85 -21.71 6.92
N ARG A 484 -26.04 -21.30 8.17
CA ARG A 484 -24.99 -20.87 9.07
C ARG A 484 -23.89 -21.94 9.22
N LYS A 485 -24.27 -23.18 9.45
CA LYS A 485 -23.34 -24.30 9.60
C LYS A 485 -22.57 -24.55 8.33
N ASN A 486 -23.28 -24.65 7.21
CA ASN A 486 -22.67 -24.96 5.93
C ASN A 486 -21.72 -23.85 5.44
N ALA A 487 -22.09 -22.58 5.65
CA ALA A 487 -21.23 -21.45 5.31
C ALA A 487 -19.93 -21.46 6.13
N LEU A 488 -20.04 -21.73 7.44
CA LEU A 488 -18.86 -21.82 8.30
C LEU A 488 -17.96 -22.99 7.90
N GLU A 489 -18.53 -24.19 7.65
CA GLU A 489 -17.77 -25.35 7.20
C GLU A 489 -17.05 -25.08 5.86
N ASP A 490 -17.72 -24.42 4.93
CA ASP A 490 -17.15 -24.02 3.65
C ASP A 490 -15.97 -23.06 3.82
N VAL A 491 -16.15 -22.01 4.64
CA VAL A 491 -15.09 -21.00 4.86
C VAL A 491 -13.88 -21.58 5.58
N LEU A 492 -14.10 -22.38 6.62
CA LEU A 492 -13.01 -23.02 7.35
C LEU A 492 -12.21 -23.99 6.48
N LYS A 493 -12.84 -24.59 5.47
CA LYS A 493 -12.22 -25.53 4.56
C LYS A 493 -11.45 -24.86 3.41
N ASN A 494 -12.03 -23.80 2.83
CA ASN A 494 -11.60 -23.28 1.53
C ASN A 494 -10.92 -21.91 1.59
N TYR A 495 -10.90 -21.25 2.77
CA TYR A 495 -10.40 -19.87 2.91
C TYR A 495 -9.39 -19.77 4.06
N SER A 496 -8.38 -20.63 4.06
CA SER A 496 -7.36 -20.63 5.11
C SER A 496 -6.26 -19.59 4.86
N LEU A 497 -5.65 -19.10 5.92
CA LEU A 497 -4.45 -18.27 5.82
C LEU A 497 -3.28 -19.05 5.21
N ASP A 498 -3.15 -20.34 5.53
CA ASP A 498 -2.03 -21.15 5.05
C ASP A 498 -2.03 -21.32 3.52
N ASP A 499 -3.22 -21.41 2.91
CA ASP A 499 -3.34 -21.45 1.45
C ASP A 499 -2.85 -20.13 0.83
N VAL A 500 -3.28 -19.00 1.38
CA VAL A 500 -2.87 -17.66 0.93
C VAL A 500 -1.36 -17.44 1.11
N VAL A 501 -0.81 -17.88 2.23
CA VAL A 501 0.64 -17.86 2.50
C VAL A 501 1.40 -18.68 1.45
N SER A 502 0.90 -19.88 1.13
CA SER A 502 1.50 -20.75 0.10
C SER A 502 1.46 -20.12 -1.29
N MET A 503 0.36 -19.43 -1.64
CA MET A 503 0.25 -18.71 -2.91
C MET A 503 1.26 -17.56 -3.01
N TRP A 504 1.43 -16.77 -1.95
CA TRP A 504 2.44 -15.72 -1.92
C TRP A 504 3.87 -16.28 -1.99
N ASP A 505 4.16 -17.38 -1.28
CA ASP A 505 5.47 -18.06 -1.36
C ASP A 505 5.77 -18.55 -2.77
N GLU A 506 4.78 -19.14 -3.45
CA GLU A 506 4.90 -19.56 -4.86
C GLU A 506 5.21 -18.36 -5.77
N LEU A 507 4.49 -17.25 -5.62
CA LEU A 507 4.70 -16.05 -6.41
C LEU A 507 6.13 -15.50 -6.22
N PHE A 508 6.54 -15.28 -4.98
CA PHE A 508 7.86 -14.72 -4.69
C PHE A 508 8.98 -15.65 -5.15
N SER A 509 8.79 -16.96 -5.02
CA SER A 509 9.76 -17.96 -5.50
C SER A 509 9.92 -17.97 -7.01
N LYS A 510 8.88 -17.64 -7.78
CA LYS A 510 8.93 -17.53 -9.24
C LYS A 510 9.61 -16.25 -9.73
N LEU A 511 9.65 -15.21 -8.91
CA LEU A 511 10.20 -13.92 -9.27
C LEU A 511 11.71 -13.81 -9.07
N ILE A 512 12.28 -14.61 -8.19
CA ILE A 512 13.71 -14.65 -7.84
C ILE A 512 14.36 -15.87 -8.49
#